data_b175b5c56d1d0b2999d4b6ed3429f2c7
#
_entry.id   b175b5c56d1d0b2999d4b6ed3429f2c7
#
_cell.length_a   1.000
_cell.length_b   1.000
_cell.length_c   1.000
_cell.angle_alpha   90.00
_cell.angle_beta   90.00
_cell.angle_gamma   90.00
#
_symmetry.space_group_name_H-M   'P 1'
#
loop_
_entity.id
_entity.type
_entity.pdbx_description
1 polymer ?
#
loop_
_entity_poly.entity_id
_entity_poly.type
_entity_poly.pdbx_seq_one_letter_code
_entity_poly.pdbx_strand_id
1 'polypeptide(L)'
;MCLKGVCDCTQHKPLLNPIFDNRCVHMDSADRDAFPVIEVDFSDGLTVPYSPTKYLRSGAEFCDDEGQYTIAIESSGPDGSGTIFGDTFMQGFTVIHDRVKQRIGFAPVLGGKCP
;
A
#
# COMPACT_ATOMS: atom_id res chain seq x y z
N MET A 1 15.84 -11.26 0.09
CA MET A 1 14.53 -11.41 -0.58
C MET A 1 14.46 -10.47 -1.76
N CYS A 2 14.00 -10.95 -2.91
CA CYS A 2 13.82 -10.12 -4.10
C CYS A 2 12.33 -9.97 -4.39
N LEU A 3 11.87 -8.74 -4.49
CA LEU A 3 10.48 -8.43 -4.78
C LEU A 3 10.35 -8.01 -6.26
N LYS A 4 9.37 -8.61 -6.94
CA LYS A 4 9.07 -8.30 -8.33
C LYS A 4 8.76 -6.82 -8.50
N GLY A 5 9.40 -6.18 -9.47
CA GLY A 5 9.23 -4.75 -9.70
C GLY A 5 10.09 -3.84 -8.80
N VAL A 6 10.81 -4.40 -7.83
CA VAL A 6 11.70 -3.64 -6.94
C VAL A 6 13.17 -3.95 -7.23
N CYS A 7 13.47 -5.22 -7.45
CA CYS A 7 14.84 -5.62 -7.77
C CYS A 7 14.86 -6.62 -8.93
N ASP A 8 16.03 -6.73 -9.55
CA ASP A 8 16.28 -7.79 -10.52
C ASP A 8 16.57 -9.09 -9.77
N CYS A 9 15.61 -10.00 -9.78
CA CYS A 9 15.71 -11.26 -9.04
C CYS A 9 16.77 -12.22 -9.62
N THR A 10 17.24 -11.98 -10.84
CA THR A 10 18.32 -12.77 -11.44
C THR A 10 19.69 -12.27 -10.98
N GLN A 11 19.89 -10.97 -10.93
CA GLN A 11 21.15 -10.35 -10.56
C GLN A 11 21.22 -9.89 -9.10
N HIS A 12 20.11 -9.95 -8.38
CA HIS A 12 19.99 -9.49 -6.99
C HIS A 12 20.39 -8.01 -6.82
N LYS A 13 19.99 -7.17 -7.76
CA LYS A 13 20.29 -5.74 -7.76
C LYS A 13 19.00 -4.94 -7.78
N PRO A 14 18.97 -3.73 -7.22
CA PRO A 14 17.84 -2.83 -7.38
C PRO A 14 17.58 -2.53 -8.86
N LEU A 15 16.30 -2.46 -9.24
CA LEU A 15 15.94 -2.00 -10.58
C LEU A 15 16.19 -0.50 -10.71
N LEU A 16 16.60 -0.07 -11.90
CA LEU A 16 16.73 1.36 -12.22
C LEU A 16 15.38 2.07 -12.15
N ASN A 17 14.31 1.35 -12.51
CA ASN A 17 12.95 1.86 -12.50
C ASN A 17 12.07 0.89 -11.70
N PRO A 18 12.06 1.00 -10.36
CA PRO A 18 11.21 0.14 -9.53
C PRO A 18 9.73 0.47 -9.72
N ILE A 19 8.87 -0.36 -9.11
CA ILE A 19 7.41 -0.22 -9.19
C ILE A 19 6.88 1.13 -8.65
N PHE A 20 7.68 1.85 -7.90
CA PHE A 20 7.32 3.17 -7.40
C PHE A 20 7.15 4.17 -8.57
N ASP A 21 6.56 5.31 -8.32
CA ASP A 21 6.30 6.36 -9.32
C ASP A 21 5.22 5.98 -10.35
N ASN A 22 4.16 5.32 -9.90
CA ASN A 22 2.99 4.96 -10.70
C ASN A 22 3.27 3.99 -11.85
N ARG A 23 4.31 3.18 -11.71
CA ARG A 23 4.61 2.17 -12.73
C ARG A 23 3.77 0.91 -12.50
N CYS A 24 3.34 0.31 -13.60
CA CYS A 24 2.64 -0.96 -13.58
C CYS A 24 3.60 -2.10 -13.95
N VAL A 25 3.57 -3.17 -13.19
CA VAL A 25 4.46 -4.32 -13.33
C VAL A 25 3.63 -5.60 -13.37
N HIS A 26 3.92 -6.47 -14.34
CA HIS A 26 3.32 -7.79 -14.36
C HIS A 26 3.81 -8.64 -13.20
N MET A 27 2.90 -9.19 -12.44
CA MET A 27 3.21 -10.15 -11.37
C MET A 27 2.01 -11.06 -11.13
N ASP A 28 2.27 -12.26 -10.65
CA ASP A 28 1.21 -13.16 -10.21
C ASP A 28 0.89 -12.97 -8.73
N SER A 29 -0.06 -13.74 -8.21
CA SER A 29 -0.44 -13.64 -6.81
C SER A 29 0.68 -14.04 -5.86
N ALA A 30 1.54 -14.97 -6.26
CA ALA A 30 2.70 -15.36 -5.44
C ALA A 30 3.73 -14.23 -5.36
N ASP A 31 3.98 -13.54 -6.47
CA ASP A 31 4.86 -12.36 -6.48
C ASP A 31 4.30 -11.25 -5.58
N ARG A 32 2.99 -10.99 -5.67
CA ARG A 32 2.31 -10.00 -4.82
C ARG A 32 2.42 -10.37 -3.34
N ASP A 33 2.14 -11.61 -3.02
CA ASP A 33 2.10 -12.06 -1.62
C ASP A 33 3.49 -12.17 -0.99
N ALA A 34 4.55 -12.11 -1.80
CA ALA A 34 5.92 -12.01 -1.30
C ALA A 34 6.25 -10.63 -0.71
N PHE A 35 5.47 -9.60 -1.03
CA PHE A 35 5.64 -8.28 -0.43
C PHE A 35 5.27 -8.31 1.04
N PRO A 36 5.95 -7.53 1.88
CA PRO A 36 5.71 -7.55 3.32
C PRO A 36 4.41 -6.86 3.71
N VAL A 37 3.87 -7.25 4.87
CA VAL A 37 2.89 -6.42 5.55
C VAL A 37 3.63 -5.23 6.16
N ILE A 38 3.19 -4.03 5.83
CA ILE A 38 3.73 -2.81 6.41
C ILE A 38 2.94 -2.50 7.67
N GLU A 39 3.62 -2.36 8.79
CA GLU A 39 2.98 -1.96 10.04
C GLU A 39 3.15 -0.46 10.24
N VAL A 40 2.04 0.23 10.41
CA VAL A 40 2.03 1.66 10.66
C VAL A 40 1.75 1.89 12.13
N ASP A 41 2.74 2.42 12.83
CA ASP A 41 2.65 2.69 14.26
C ASP A 41 2.24 4.15 14.51
N PHE A 42 1.21 4.32 15.30
CA PHE A 42 0.75 5.63 15.75
C PHE A 42 1.23 5.91 17.17
N SER A 43 1.28 7.18 17.54
CA SER A 43 1.87 7.64 18.80
C SER A 43 1.27 7.03 20.06
N ASP A 44 0.02 6.59 19.99
CA ASP A 44 -0.68 6.02 21.16
C ASP A 44 -0.52 4.49 21.28
N GLY A 45 0.44 3.91 20.57
CA GLY A 45 0.69 2.48 20.59
C GLY A 45 -0.22 1.67 19.67
N LEU A 46 -1.06 2.31 18.87
CA LEU A 46 -1.86 1.63 17.85
C LEU A 46 -0.98 1.26 16.66
N THR A 47 -1.01 -0.01 16.28
CA THR A 47 -0.37 -0.49 15.05
C THR A 47 -1.44 -0.92 14.05
N VAL A 48 -1.40 -0.37 12.84
CA VAL A 48 -2.35 -0.69 11.77
C VAL A 48 -1.59 -1.44 10.67
N PRO A 49 -1.97 -2.70 10.36
CA PRO A 49 -1.32 -3.44 9.29
C PRO A 49 -1.81 -2.97 7.92
N TYR A 50 -0.87 -2.81 7.00
CA TYR A 50 -1.13 -2.47 5.61
C TYR A 50 -0.57 -3.58 4.71
N SER A 51 -1.45 -4.47 4.27
CA SER A 51 -1.05 -5.69 3.56
C SER A 51 -0.82 -5.43 2.06
N PRO A 52 -0.03 -6.28 1.39
CA PRO A 52 0.19 -6.13 -0.05
C PRO A 52 -1.10 -6.25 -0.88
N THR A 53 -2.10 -6.99 -0.41
CA THR A 53 -3.39 -7.04 -1.10
C THR A 53 -4.11 -5.68 -1.12
N LYS A 54 -3.71 -4.77 -0.24
CA LYS A 54 -4.28 -3.42 -0.17
C LYS A 54 -3.42 -2.38 -0.87
N TYR A 55 -2.10 -2.41 -0.69
CA TYR A 55 -1.25 -1.37 -1.28
C TYR A 55 -0.76 -1.70 -2.70
N LEU A 56 -0.85 -2.95 -3.15
CA LEU A 56 -0.63 -3.30 -4.56
C LEU A 56 -1.98 -3.33 -5.27
N ARG A 57 -2.18 -2.39 -6.15
CA ARG A 57 -3.45 -2.18 -6.85
C ARG A 57 -3.38 -2.67 -8.28
N SER A 58 -4.45 -3.29 -8.74
CA SER A 58 -4.58 -3.80 -10.11
C SER A 58 -5.92 -3.38 -10.70
N GLY A 59 -6.10 -3.67 -11.98
CA GLY A 59 -7.34 -3.38 -12.70
C GLY A 59 -7.23 -2.13 -13.59
N ALA A 60 -8.26 -1.95 -14.41
CA ALA A 60 -8.28 -0.92 -15.45
C ALA A 60 -8.20 0.52 -14.91
N GLU A 61 -8.56 0.74 -13.65
CA GLU A 61 -8.45 2.06 -13.01
C GLU A 61 -7.01 2.44 -12.70
N PHE A 62 -6.13 1.46 -12.57
CA PHE A 62 -4.76 1.65 -12.12
C PHE A 62 -3.73 1.28 -13.17
N CYS A 63 -4.00 0.22 -13.95
CA CYS A 63 -3.10 -0.31 -14.97
C CYS A 63 -3.87 -0.69 -16.22
N ASP A 64 -3.19 -0.69 -17.38
CA ASP A 64 -3.82 -0.94 -18.67
C ASP A 64 -4.22 -2.41 -18.86
N ASP A 65 -3.43 -3.34 -18.32
CA ASP A 65 -3.63 -4.77 -18.52
C ASP A 65 -3.97 -5.48 -17.20
N GLU A 66 -4.76 -6.54 -17.30
CA GLU A 66 -4.93 -7.49 -16.20
C GLU A 66 -3.60 -8.15 -15.87
N GLY A 67 -3.39 -8.47 -14.59
CA GLY A 67 -2.13 -9.05 -14.12
C GLY A 67 -1.00 -8.05 -13.91
N GLN A 68 -1.26 -6.77 -14.16
CA GLN A 68 -0.36 -5.71 -13.78
C GLN A 68 -0.76 -5.12 -12.44
N TYR A 69 0.24 -4.75 -11.65
CA TYR A 69 0.06 -4.10 -10.36
C TYR A 69 0.88 -2.82 -10.29
N THR A 70 0.35 -1.85 -9.60
CA THR A 70 1.07 -0.65 -9.20
C THR A 70 1.02 -0.50 -7.69
N ILE A 71 1.98 0.21 -7.11
CA ILE A 71 2.03 0.40 -5.66
C ILE A 71 1.35 1.72 -5.28
N ALA A 72 0.51 1.67 -4.27
CA ALA A 72 -0.21 2.84 -3.77
C ALA A 72 0.57 3.51 -2.61
N ILE A 73 1.86 3.66 -2.79
CA ILE A 73 2.76 4.33 -1.86
C ILE A 73 3.66 5.23 -2.69
N GLU A 74 3.64 6.52 -2.41
CA GLU A 74 4.43 7.50 -3.14
C GLU A 74 5.26 8.34 -2.18
N SER A 75 6.34 8.88 -2.71
CA SER A 75 7.14 9.84 -1.95
C SER A 75 6.37 11.16 -1.81
N SER A 76 6.37 11.73 -0.61
CA SER A 76 5.78 13.05 -0.35
C SER A 76 6.70 14.20 -0.76
N GLY A 77 7.87 13.89 -1.31
CA GLY A 77 8.84 14.88 -1.75
C GLY A 77 10.09 14.96 -0.87
N PRO A 78 11.07 15.76 -1.27
CA PRO A 78 12.39 15.80 -0.61
C PRO A 78 12.40 16.56 0.72
N ASP A 79 11.37 17.33 1.02
CA ASP A 79 11.31 18.19 2.19
C ASP A 79 10.81 17.49 3.46
N GLY A 80 10.43 16.21 3.37
CA GLY A 80 10.02 15.44 4.52
C GLY A 80 8.80 15.99 5.25
N SER A 81 7.84 16.55 4.52
CA SER A 81 6.67 17.26 5.07
C SER A 81 5.66 16.36 5.79
N GLY A 82 5.99 15.12 6.04
CA GLY A 82 5.16 14.18 6.79
C GLY A 82 4.49 13.13 5.90
N THR A 83 3.68 12.30 6.54
CA THR A 83 2.98 11.19 5.89
C THR A 83 1.52 11.55 5.69
N ILE A 84 1.02 11.29 4.49
CA ILE A 84 -0.39 11.49 4.14
C ILE A 84 -1.01 10.12 3.88
N PHE A 85 -2.08 9.79 4.61
CA PHE A 85 -2.86 8.59 4.39
C PHE A 85 -4.08 8.92 3.54
N GLY A 86 -4.11 8.38 2.32
CA GLY A 86 -5.20 8.59 1.39
C GLY A 86 -6.22 7.47 1.39
N ASP A 87 -7.07 7.49 0.39
CA ASP A 87 -8.20 6.55 0.26
C ASP A 87 -7.75 5.09 0.24
N THR A 88 -6.66 4.79 -0.43
CA THR A 88 -6.17 3.40 -0.54
C THR A 88 -5.79 2.83 0.83
N PHE A 89 -5.16 3.63 1.68
CA PHE A 89 -4.86 3.21 3.05
C PHE A 89 -6.12 3.01 3.87
N MET A 90 -7.10 3.90 3.70
CA MET A 90 -8.32 3.89 4.48
C MET A 90 -9.34 2.83 4.02
N GLN A 91 -9.19 2.31 2.81
CA GLN A 91 -10.06 1.23 2.33
C GLN A 91 -10.00 0.03 3.24
N GLY A 92 -10.83 -0.62 3.70
CA GLY A 92 -10.78 -1.75 4.63
C GLY A 92 -10.92 -1.33 6.07
N PHE A 93 -11.07 -0.02 6.33
CA PHE A 93 -11.36 0.50 7.66
C PHE A 93 -12.57 1.41 7.62
N THR A 94 -13.33 1.39 8.71
CA THR A 94 -14.19 2.53 9.06
C THR A 94 -13.32 3.51 9.81
N VAL A 95 -13.15 4.70 9.25
CA VAL A 95 -12.30 5.74 9.85
C VAL A 95 -13.17 6.71 10.60
N ILE A 96 -12.90 6.87 11.88
CA ILE A 96 -13.68 7.69 12.80
C ILE A 96 -12.88 8.94 13.15
N HIS A 97 -13.40 10.11 12.80
CA HIS A 97 -12.79 11.39 13.13
C HIS A 97 -13.46 11.95 14.37
N ASP A 98 -12.84 11.75 15.53
CA ASP A 98 -13.31 12.30 16.80
C ASP A 98 -12.73 13.71 16.97
N ARG A 99 -13.50 14.70 16.58
CA ARG A 99 -13.05 16.10 16.60
C ARG A 99 -12.97 16.68 18.01
N VAL A 100 -13.79 16.16 18.90
CA VAL A 100 -13.81 16.65 20.30
C VAL A 100 -12.53 16.26 21.02
N LYS A 101 -12.11 15.01 20.88
CA LYS A 101 -10.88 14.48 21.48
C LYS A 101 -9.65 14.59 20.58
N GLN A 102 -9.82 15.15 19.38
CA GLN A 102 -8.76 15.35 18.40
C GLN A 102 -7.98 14.05 18.11
N ARG A 103 -8.72 12.98 17.82
CA ARG A 103 -8.15 11.68 17.51
C ARG A 103 -8.88 11.02 16.36
N ILE A 104 -8.20 10.07 15.72
CA ILE A 104 -8.74 9.28 14.60
C ILE A 104 -8.73 7.81 15.03
N GLY A 105 -9.86 7.12 14.82
CA GLY A 105 -9.99 5.70 15.07
C GLY A 105 -10.07 4.91 13.77
N PHE A 106 -9.53 3.71 13.78
CA PHE A 106 -9.59 2.76 12.66
C PHE A 106 -10.26 1.48 13.13
N ALA A 107 -11.39 1.15 12.54
CA ALA A 107 -12.09 -0.10 12.82
C ALA A 107 -12.10 -0.96 11.54
N PRO A 108 -11.64 -2.22 11.58
CA PRO A 108 -11.68 -3.09 10.40
C PRO A 108 -13.09 -3.25 9.87
N VAL A 109 -13.23 -3.22 8.55
CA VAL A 109 -14.51 -3.53 7.89
C VAL A 109 -14.67 -5.05 7.85
N LEU A 110 -15.77 -5.54 8.41
CA LEU A 110 -16.08 -6.96 8.45
C LEU A 110 -16.39 -7.48 7.05
N GLY A 111 -15.59 -8.46 6.60
CA GLY A 111 -15.82 -9.18 5.36
C GLY A 111 -15.74 -8.37 4.08
N GLY A 112 -15.35 -7.09 4.13
CA GLY A 112 -15.24 -6.24 2.95
C GLY A 112 -16.53 -6.02 2.20
N LYS A 113 -17.67 -6.33 2.79
CA LYS A 113 -19.01 -6.16 2.20
C LYS A 113 -19.75 -5.05 2.91
N CYS A 114 -20.47 -4.25 2.13
CA CYS A 114 -21.42 -3.32 2.70
C CYS A 114 -22.56 -4.11 3.38
N PRO A 115 -22.98 -3.68 4.55
CA PRO A 115 -24.14 -4.31 5.20
C PRO A 115 -25.41 -4.10 4.39
#